data_b6d8fddb9dee15c635dc36fc5f84d7b0
#
_entry.id   b6d8fddb9dee15c635dc36fc5f84d7b0
#
_cell.length_a   1.000
_cell.length_b   1.000
_cell.length_c   1.000
_cell.angle_alpha   90.00
_cell.angle_beta   90.00
_cell.angle_gamma   90.00
#
_symmetry.space_group_name_H-M   'P 1'
#
loop_
_entity.id
_entity.type
_entity.pdbx_description
1 polymer ?
#
loop_
_entity_poly.entity_id
_entity_poly.type
_entity_poly.pdbx_seq_one_letter_code
_entity_poly.pdbx_strand_id
1 'polypeptide(L)'
;MIKSMTGFGRCEIAESERKFIVEMKGVNHRYLDVNIRMPKKLNFFESAIRTLLKKYVQRGKVDIFITYEDMSEGQISLKYNESLAAEYLRYFREMSEKFSLENDIRVSTLSRYPEVFAMEEQTVDEEEIWNGLSKALEGACRQFVETRSMEGEHLKKDLIQKLDGMLEKVTYIEEHSPQIVADYRAKLEAKMKELLTDTQIDEGRIAAEVVIFADKICTDEEVVRLRSHIEHMKQTLEEAEGIGRKLDFIAQEMNREANTILSKANNLEISNRAIDLKTEIEKVREQIQNIE
;
A
#
# COMPACT_ATOMS: atom_id res chain seq x y z
N MET A 1 -4.85 16.04 0.26
CA MET A 1 -4.38 15.39 1.50
C MET A 1 -3.71 14.08 1.10
N ILE A 2 -2.46 13.88 1.48
CA ILE A 2 -1.69 12.68 1.15
C ILE A 2 -2.31 11.45 1.81
N LYS A 3 -2.39 10.34 1.07
CA LYS A 3 -2.89 9.07 1.59
C LYS A 3 -1.79 8.01 1.53
N SER A 4 -1.71 7.16 2.57
CA SER A 4 -0.91 5.94 2.51
C SER A 4 -1.56 4.90 1.61
N MET A 5 -0.77 4.06 0.95
CA MET A 5 -1.28 2.90 0.22
C MET A 5 -1.68 1.74 1.15
N THR A 6 -1.22 1.75 2.40
CA THR A 6 -1.64 0.81 3.43
C THR A 6 -2.82 1.36 4.19
N GLY A 7 -3.70 0.48 4.67
CA GLY A 7 -4.87 0.88 5.44
C GLY A 7 -5.70 -0.31 5.88
N PHE A 8 -6.59 -0.05 6.83
CA PHE A 8 -7.52 -1.02 7.38
C PHE A 8 -8.88 -0.36 7.59
N GLY A 9 -9.94 -1.08 7.29
CA GLY A 9 -11.30 -0.68 7.59
C GLY A 9 -12.13 -1.89 7.98
N ARG A 10 -12.98 -1.75 9.00
CA ARG A 10 -13.92 -2.77 9.43
C ARG A 10 -15.25 -2.12 9.76
N CYS A 11 -16.31 -2.70 9.27
CA CYS A 11 -17.67 -2.30 9.66
C CYS A 11 -18.51 -3.52 9.91
N GLU A 12 -19.29 -3.45 10.97
CA GLU A 12 -20.23 -4.49 11.38
C GLU A 12 -21.63 -3.87 11.46
N ILE A 13 -22.58 -4.46 10.76
CA ILE A 13 -23.98 -4.05 10.77
C ILE A 13 -24.85 -5.26 11.08
N ALA A 14 -25.73 -5.11 12.04
CA ALA A 14 -26.77 -6.06 12.38
C ALA A 14 -28.13 -5.37 12.20
N GLU A 15 -28.87 -5.77 11.16
CA GLU A 15 -30.20 -5.26 10.84
C GLU A 15 -31.11 -6.44 10.43
N SER A 16 -32.36 -6.43 10.82
CA SER A 16 -33.39 -7.41 10.38
C SER A 16 -32.95 -8.88 10.57
N GLU A 17 -32.39 -9.20 11.76
CA GLU A 17 -31.91 -10.53 12.10
C GLU A 17 -30.76 -11.05 11.20
N ARG A 18 -30.09 -10.15 10.51
CA ARG A 18 -28.92 -10.43 9.66
C ARG A 18 -27.75 -9.61 10.09
N LYS A 19 -26.56 -10.24 10.10
CA LYS A 19 -25.31 -9.61 10.48
C LYS A 19 -24.35 -9.64 9.30
N PHE A 20 -23.81 -8.47 8.95
CA PHE A 20 -22.78 -8.28 7.95
C PHE A 20 -21.51 -7.75 8.60
N ILE A 21 -20.40 -8.41 8.39
CA ILE A 21 -19.08 -7.92 8.80
C ILE A 21 -18.25 -7.78 7.55
N VAL A 22 -17.72 -6.59 7.32
CA VAL A 22 -16.81 -6.29 6.21
C VAL A 22 -15.49 -5.84 6.77
N GLU A 23 -14.41 -6.53 6.40
CA GLU A 23 -13.03 -6.15 6.71
C GLU A 23 -12.28 -5.87 5.41
N MET A 24 -11.55 -4.76 5.38
CA MET A 24 -10.74 -4.34 4.25
C MET A 24 -9.29 -4.14 4.68
N LYS A 25 -8.35 -4.67 3.90
CA LYS A 25 -6.91 -4.45 4.09
C LYS A 25 -6.30 -4.02 2.78
N GLY A 26 -5.54 -2.92 2.80
CA GLY A 26 -4.82 -2.41 1.65
C GLY A 26 -3.32 -2.55 1.82
N VAL A 27 -2.63 -2.87 0.73
CA VAL A 27 -1.17 -2.87 0.64
C VAL A 27 -0.73 -2.19 -0.65
N ASN A 28 0.52 -1.71 -0.66
CA ASN A 28 1.09 -1.06 -1.83
C ASN A 28 1.05 -2.00 -3.05
N HIS A 29 0.49 -1.49 -4.15
CA HIS A 29 0.52 -2.15 -5.45
C HIS A 29 0.40 -1.13 -6.58
N ARG A 30 1.02 -1.44 -7.73
CA ARG A 30 1.07 -0.52 -8.88
C ARG A 30 -0.30 -0.21 -9.49
N TYR A 31 -1.20 -1.19 -9.49
CA TYR A 31 -2.55 -1.09 -10.06
C TYR A 31 -3.58 -1.39 -8.98
N LEU A 32 -4.85 -1.05 -9.25
CA LEU A 32 -5.94 -1.49 -8.39
C LEU A 32 -6.16 -2.99 -8.60
N ASP A 33 -5.86 -3.77 -7.58
CA ASP A 33 -6.13 -5.22 -7.51
C ASP A 33 -7.05 -5.48 -6.33
N VAL A 34 -8.25 -5.99 -6.60
CA VAL A 34 -9.28 -6.21 -5.58
C VAL A 34 -9.59 -7.69 -5.49
N ASN A 35 -9.28 -8.28 -4.35
CA ASN A 35 -9.58 -9.65 -4.03
C ASN A 35 -10.71 -9.69 -2.98
N ILE A 36 -11.85 -10.31 -3.34
CA ILE A 36 -13.04 -10.38 -2.49
C ILE A 36 -13.24 -11.81 -2.05
N ARG A 37 -13.28 -12.03 -0.75
CA ARG A 37 -13.64 -13.31 -0.14
C ARG A 37 -14.98 -13.16 0.59
N MET A 38 -15.96 -13.93 0.15
CA MET A 38 -17.33 -13.87 0.66
C MET A 38 -18.02 -15.23 0.60
N PRO A 39 -19.09 -15.45 1.37
CA PRO A 39 -19.93 -16.64 1.28
C PRO A 39 -20.53 -16.79 -0.13
N LYS A 40 -20.68 -18.03 -0.60
CA LYS A 40 -21.25 -18.33 -1.94
C LYS A 40 -22.62 -17.68 -2.17
N LYS A 41 -23.44 -17.54 -1.13
CA LYS A 41 -24.77 -16.88 -1.17
C LYS A 41 -24.71 -15.42 -1.63
N LEU A 42 -23.55 -14.73 -1.53
CA LEU A 42 -23.36 -13.33 -1.90
C LEU A 42 -22.64 -13.13 -3.24
N ASN A 43 -22.23 -14.20 -3.95
CA ASN A 43 -21.43 -14.09 -5.17
C ASN A 43 -22.06 -13.24 -6.27
N PHE A 44 -23.39 -13.20 -6.34
CA PHE A 44 -24.10 -12.39 -7.36
C PHE A 44 -23.92 -10.88 -7.14
N PHE A 45 -23.53 -10.43 -5.94
CA PHE A 45 -23.20 -9.02 -5.66
C PHE A 45 -21.78 -8.62 -6.01
N GLU A 46 -20.91 -9.51 -6.45
CA GLU A 46 -19.49 -9.22 -6.68
C GLU A 46 -19.28 -7.99 -7.59
N SER A 47 -20.04 -7.90 -8.68
CA SER A 47 -19.95 -6.77 -9.61
C SER A 47 -20.35 -5.43 -8.97
N ALA A 48 -21.42 -5.45 -8.16
CA ALA A 48 -21.91 -4.27 -7.45
C ALA A 48 -20.88 -3.82 -6.38
N ILE A 49 -20.29 -4.77 -5.65
CA ILE A 49 -19.23 -4.51 -4.66
C ILE A 49 -18.04 -3.86 -5.34
N ARG A 50 -17.54 -4.42 -6.45
CA ARG A 50 -16.40 -3.85 -7.20
C ARG A 50 -16.70 -2.43 -7.71
N THR A 51 -17.93 -2.16 -8.12
CA THR A 51 -18.36 -0.83 -8.57
C THR A 51 -18.37 0.17 -7.42
N LEU A 52 -18.84 -0.23 -6.25
CA LEU A 52 -18.83 0.60 -5.05
C LEU A 52 -17.41 0.92 -4.60
N LEU A 53 -16.52 -0.06 -4.56
CA LEU A 53 -15.13 0.09 -4.15
C LEU A 53 -14.33 1.07 -5.00
N LYS A 54 -14.55 1.08 -6.32
CA LYS A 54 -13.90 2.02 -7.25
C LYS A 54 -14.17 3.50 -6.94
N LYS A 55 -15.23 3.80 -6.17
CA LYS A 55 -15.51 5.17 -5.71
C LYS A 55 -14.57 5.63 -4.59
N TYR A 56 -14.00 4.68 -3.83
CA TYR A 56 -13.18 4.95 -2.65
C TYR A 56 -11.69 4.69 -2.85
N VAL A 57 -11.34 3.75 -3.75
CA VAL A 57 -9.96 3.29 -3.97
C VAL A 57 -9.64 3.30 -5.45
N GLN A 58 -8.55 4.02 -5.82
CA GLN A 58 -8.09 4.14 -7.20
C GLN A 58 -6.88 3.26 -7.49
N ARG A 59 -6.07 2.94 -6.45
CA ARG A 59 -4.82 2.20 -6.58
C ARG A 59 -4.57 1.36 -5.33
N GLY A 60 -3.70 0.34 -5.47
CA GLY A 60 -3.31 -0.56 -4.39
C GLY A 60 -3.96 -1.94 -4.52
N LYS A 61 -3.43 -2.92 -3.80
CA LYS A 61 -4.07 -4.22 -3.65
C LYS A 61 -4.93 -4.20 -2.40
N VAL A 62 -6.22 -4.51 -2.57
CA VAL A 62 -7.21 -4.50 -1.48
C VAL A 62 -7.81 -5.89 -1.33
N ASP A 63 -7.57 -6.51 -0.18
CA ASP A 63 -8.23 -7.74 0.24
C ASP A 63 -9.45 -7.40 1.08
N ILE A 64 -10.60 -7.97 0.71
CA ILE A 64 -11.89 -7.74 1.36
C ILE A 64 -12.43 -9.08 1.84
N PHE A 65 -12.80 -9.11 3.11
CA PHE A 65 -13.42 -10.25 3.75
C PHE A 65 -14.83 -9.87 4.17
N ILE A 66 -15.81 -10.60 3.66
CA ILE A 66 -17.22 -10.41 3.98
C ILE A 66 -17.71 -11.64 4.71
N THR A 67 -18.21 -11.44 5.92
CA THR A 67 -18.90 -12.45 6.71
C THR A 67 -20.39 -12.09 6.76
N TYR A 68 -21.22 -13.07 6.54
CA TYR A 68 -22.68 -12.97 6.60
C TYR A 68 -23.24 -14.02 7.54
N GLU A 69 -23.97 -13.61 8.52
CA GLU A 69 -24.69 -14.46 9.46
C GLU A 69 -26.19 -14.13 9.34
N ASP A 70 -26.99 -15.14 9.08
CA ASP A 70 -28.45 -15.06 9.08
C ASP A 70 -28.94 -15.62 10.42
N MET A 71 -29.51 -14.76 11.26
CA MET A 71 -30.05 -15.12 12.57
C MET A 71 -31.57 -15.26 12.51
N SER A 72 -32.19 -15.02 11.33
CA SER A 72 -33.60 -15.32 11.16
C SER A 72 -33.82 -16.80 11.49
N GLU A 73 -34.78 -17.11 12.34
CA GLU A 73 -35.22 -18.48 12.53
C GLU A 73 -35.66 -18.95 11.13
N GLY A 74 -34.70 -19.57 10.40
CA GLY A 74 -34.94 -20.05 9.07
C GLY A 74 -36.15 -20.95 9.10
N GLN A 75 -37.31 -20.45 8.69
CA GLN A 75 -38.45 -21.29 8.42
C GLN A 75 -38.06 -22.18 7.27
N ILE A 76 -37.41 -23.29 7.64
CA ILE A 76 -37.27 -24.40 6.73
C ILE A 76 -38.70 -24.85 6.44
N SER A 77 -39.26 -24.40 5.33
CA SER A 77 -40.57 -24.89 4.92
C SER A 77 -40.38 -26.28 4.29
N LEU A 78 -41.09 -27.23 4.85
CA LEU A 78 -41.13 -28.56 4.27
C LEU A 78 -42.21 -28.57 3.20
N LYS A 79 -41.81 -28.69 1.93
CA LYS A 79 -42.71 -28.80 0.79
C LYS A 79 -43.03 -30.25 0.54
N TYR A 80 -44.32 -30.59 0.58
CA TYR A 80 -44.81 -31.90 0.20
C TYR A 80 -45.17 -31.94 -1.28
N ASN A 81 -44.57 -32.87 -2.02
CA ASN A 81 -44.85 -33.11 -3.42
C ASN A 81 -45.90 -34.20 -3.59
N GLU A 82 -47.15 -33.80 -3.55
CA GLU A 82 -48.30 -34.72 -3.61
C GLU A 82 -48.35 -35.51 -4.93
N SER A 83 -48.01 -34.87 -6.05
CA SER A 83 -48.04 -35.54 -7.39
C SER A 83 -47.01 -36.65 -7.45
N LEU A 84 -45.80 -36.43 -6.99
CA LEU A 84 -44.73 -37.42 -6.95
C LEU A 84 -45.04 -38.55 -5.97
N ALA A 85 -45.58 -38.27 -4.82
CA ALA A 85 -46.02 -39.27 -3.87
C ALA A 85 -47.12 -40.19 -4.43
N ALA A 86 -48.06 -39.61 -5.17
CA ALA A 86 -49.11 -40.36 -5.85
C ALA A 86 -48.53 -41.29 -6.96
N GLU A 87 -47.52 -40.82 -7.72
CA GLU A 87 -46.82 -41.65 -8.71
C GLU A 87 -46.08 -42.83 -8.06
N TYR A 88 -45.37 -42.61 -6.97
CA TYR A 88 -44.74 -43.69 -6.20
C TYR A 88 -45.78 -44.74 -5.77
N LEU A 89 -46.86 -44.30 -5.18
CA LEU A 89 -47.94 -45.21 -4.75
C LEU A 89 -48.56 -46.00 -5.88
N ARG A 90 -48.73 -45.39 -7.09
CA ARG A 90 -49.22 -46.09 -8.28
C ARG A 90 -48.26 -47.17 -8.69
N TYR A 91 -46.97 -46.87 -8.83
CA TYR A 91 -45.97 -47.84 -9.24
C TYR A 91 -45.78 -48.99 -8.20
N PHE A 92 -45.87 -48.69 -6.91
CA PHE A 92 -45.81 -49.76 -5.89
C PHE A 92 -47.00 -50.70 -5.96
N ARG A 93 -48.20 -50.23 -6.31
CA ARG A 93 -49.36 -51.12 -6.55
C ARG A 93 -49.14 -51.98 -7.78
N GLU A 94 -48.70 -51.39 -8.90
CA GLU A 94 -48.40 -52.12 -10.11
C GLU A 94 -47.29 -53.18 -9.91
N MET A 95 -46.27 -52.88 -9.12
CA MET A 95 -45.21 -53.84 -8.76
C MET A 95 -45.75 -54.97 -7.91
N SER A 96 -46.56 -54.68 -6.89
CA SER A 96 -47.21 -55.67 -6.05
C SER A 96 -48.04 -56.64 -6.85
N GLU A 97 -48.89 -56.15 -7.74
CA GLU A 97 -49.73 -56.98 -8.62
C GLU A 97 -48.92 -57.81 -9.62
N LYS A 98 -47.97 -57.18 -10.32
CA LYS A 98 -47.18 -57.81 -11.39
C LYS A 98 -46.23 -58.91 -10.87
N PHE A 99 -45.68 -58.74 -9.71
CA PHE A 99 -44.68 -59.63 -9.14
C PHE A 99 -45.20 -60.47 -7.98
N SER A 100 -46.52 -60.36 -7.67
CA SER A 100 -47.16 -61.07 -6.51
C SER A 100 -46.44 -60.81 -5.20
N LEU A 101 -46.02 -59.55 -4.95
CA LEU A 101 -45.36 -59.11 -3.73
C LEU A 101 -46.38 -58.49 -2.78
N GLU A 102 -46.15 -58.61 -1.51
CA GLU A 102 -46.94 -57.89 -0.49
C GLU A 102 -46.62 -56.41 -0.53
N ASN A 103 -47.67 -55.56 -0.58
CA ASN A 103 -47.49 -54.08 -0.53
C ASN A 103 -47.47 -53.65 0.93
N ASP A 104 -46.26 -53.37 1.44
CA ASP A 104 -46.02 -52.96 2.83
C ASP A 104 -45.78 -51.45 3.01
N ILE A 105 -46.18 -50.65 1.99
CA ILE A 105 -45.93 -49.20 1.98
C ILE A 105 -46.70 -48.54 3.10
N ARG A 106 -45.90 -47.86 3.96
CA ARG A 106 -46.37 -47.01 5.06
C ARG A 106 -46.06 -45.56 4.78
N VAL A 107 -46.76 -44.66 5.44
CA VAL A 107 -46.47 -43.22 5.37
C VAL A 107 -45.01 -42.90 5.70
N SER A 108 -44.45 -43.55 6.72
CA SER A 108 -43.05 -43.43 7.13
C SER A 108 -42.03 -43.91 6.06
N THR A 109 -42.46 -44.86 5.19
CA THR A 109 -41.65 -45.34 4.06
C THR A 109 -41.75 -44.36 2.90
N LEU A 110 -42.98 -43.95 2.52
CA LEU A 110 -43.25 -43.04 1.46
C LEU A 110 -42.54 -41.66 1.67
N SER A 111 -42.53 -41.19 2.92
CA SER A 111 -41.88 -39.92 3.29
C SER A 111 -40.35 -39.88 3.11
N ARG A 112 -39.72 -41.06 2.96
CA ARG A 112 -38.24 -41.21 2.79
C ARG A 112 -37.81 -41.26 1.31
N TYR A 113 -38.76 -41.40 0.40
CA TYR A 113 -38.40 -41.41 -1.01
C TYR A 113 -37.96 -40.04 -1.48
N PRO A 114 -36.99 -39.99 -2.40
CA PRO A 114 -36.43 -38.73 -2.87
C PRO A 114 -37.52 -37.78 -3.35
N GLU A 115 -37.38 -36.51 -3.00
CA GLU A 115 -38.23 -35.39 -3.45
C GLU A 115 -39.73 -35.48 -3.06
N VAL A 116 -40.17 -36.48 -2.30
CA VAL A 116 -41.54 -36.50 -1.72
C VAL A 116 -41.67 -35.38 -0.68
N PHE A 117 -40.63 -35.12 0.08
CA PHE A 117 -40.47 -33.94 0.91
C PHE A 117 -39.20 -33.24 0.51
N ALA A 118 -39.30 -31.97 0.13
CA ALA A 118 -38.17 -31.08 -0.12
C ALA A 118 -38.13 -30.00 0.95
N MET A 119 -36.93 -29.70 1.44
CA MET A 119 -36.71 -28.52 2.27
C MET A 119 -36.56 -27.31 1.31
N GLU A 120 -37.49 -26.39 1.31
CA GLU A 120 -37.36 -25.12 0.60
C GLU A 120 -36.81 -24.10 1.58
N GLU A 121 -35.62 -23.58 1.28
CA GLU A 121 -35.16 -22.33 1.89
C GLU A 121 -36.02 -21.20 1.31
N GLN A 122 -36.58 -20.33 2.15
CA GLN A 122 -37.31 -19.15 1.66
C GLN A 122 -36.38 -18.31 0.79
N THR A 123 -36.90 -17.87 -0.35
CA THR A 123 -36.22 -16.91 -1.22
C THR A 123 -35.98 -15.63 -0.44
N VAL A 124 -34.71 -15.38 -0.12
CA VAL A 124 -34.31 -14.18 0.58
C VAL A 124 -34.42 -13.01 -0.38
N ASP A 125 -34.95 -11.89 0.08
CA ASP A 125 -35.04 -10.66 -0.70
C ASP A 125 -33.62 -10.11 -0.97
N GLU A 126 -33.20 -10.16 -2.23
CA GLU A 126 -31.88 -9.71 -2.68
C GLU A 126 -31.66 -8.21 -2.40
N GLU A 127 -32.72 -7.40 -2.51
CA GLU A 127 -32.63 -5.96 -2.24
C GLU A 127 -32.35 -5.68 -0.76
N GLU A 128 -32.97 -6.46 0.13
CA GLU A 128 -32.75 -6.31 1.57
C GLU A 128 -31.34 -6.71 1.98
N ILE A 129 -30.82 -7.82 1.40
CA ILE A 129 -29.40 -8.24 1.61
C ILE A 129 -28.47 -7.15 1.08
N TRP A 130 -28.71 -6.63 -0.12
CA TRP A 130 -27.86 -5.60 -0.70
C TRP A 130 -27.84 -4.32 0.14
N ASN A 131 -28.98 -3.90 0.67
CA ASN A 131 -29.07 -2.74 1.54
C ASN A 131 -28.20 -2.88 2.80
N GLY A 132 -28.25 -4.01 3.49
CA GLY A 132 -27.40 -4.28 4.65
C GLY A 132 -25.91 -4.37 4.29
N LEU A 133 -25.61 -5.13 3.23
CA LEU A 133 -24.23 -5.32 2.75
C LEU A 133 -23.61 -4.01 2.26
N SER A 134 -24.36 -3.20 1.49
CA SER A 134 -23.84 -1.92 0.97
C SER A 134 -23.52 -0.93 2.07
N LYS A 135 -24.35 -0.84 3.12
CA LYS A 135 -24.07 -0.01 4.31
C LYS A 135 -22.79 -0.46 5.02
N ALA A 136 -22.62 -1.78 5.21
CA ALA A 136 -21.41 -2.33 5.84
C ALA A 136 -20.16 -2.06 5.01
N LEU A 137 -20.26 -2.23 3.67
CA LEU A 137 -19.18 -1.91 2.73
C LEU A 137 -18.81 -0.42 2.77
N GLU A 138 -19.80 0.47 2.72
CA GLU A 138 -19.55 1.92 2.79
C GLU A 138 -18.90 2.32 4.11
N GLY A 139 -19.37 1.74 5.23
CA GLY A 139 -18.78 1.97 6.55
C GLY A 139 -17.29 1.51 6.59
N ALA A 140 -17.01 0.33 6.09
CA ALA A 140 -15.64 -0.18 6.00
C ALA A 140 -14.76 0.66 5.06
N CYS A 141 -15.31 1.10 3.90
CA CYS A 141 -14.60 1.98 2.97
C CYS A 141 -14.27 3.34 3.59
N ARG A 142 -15.19 3.97 4.31
CA ARG A 142 -14.95 5.25 4.99
C ARG A 142 -13.82 5.11 6.02
N GLN A 143 -13.88 4.10 6.86
CA GLN A 143 -12.84 3.85 7.87
C GLN A 143 -11.48 3.53 7.20
N PHE A 144 -11.49 2.76 6.11
CA PHE A 144 -10.30 2.47 5.32
C PHE A 144 -9.65 3.74 4.76
N VAL A 145 -10.44 4.66 4.17
CA VAL A 145 -9.94 5.94 3.66
C VAL A 145 -9.43 6.84 4.79
N GLU A 146 -10.12 6.88 5.93
CA GLU A 146 -9.70 7.63 7.11
C GLU A 146 -8.35 7.14 7.64
N THR A 147 -8.20 5.83 7.83
CA THR A 147 -6.94 5.22 8.27
C THR A 147 -5.78 5.56 7.32
N ARG A 148 -6.01 5.47 6.01
CA ARG A 148 -5.01 5.84 4.98
C ARG A 148 -4.63 7.32 5.04
N SER A 149 -5.59 8.20 5.30
CA SER A 149 -5.35 9.63 5.43
C SER A 149 -4.55 9.96 6.69
N MET A 150 -4.88 9.35 7.82
CA MET A 150 -4.14 9.51 9.07
C MET A 150 -2.68 9.03 8.92
N GLU A 151 -2.48 7.86 8.34
CA GLU A 151 -1.14 7.31 8.09
C GLU A 151 -0.36 8.17 7.08
N GLY A 152 -1.02 8.69 6.04
CA GLY A 152 -0.43 9.61 5.07
C GLY A 152 0.09 10.89 5.72
N GLU A 153 -0.65 11.47 6.67
CA GLU A 153 -0.21 12.64 7.43
C GLU A 153 0.99 12.34 8.36
N HIS A 154 1.04 11.15 8.95
CA HIS A 154 2.21 10.71 9.73
C HIS A 154 3.45 10.54 8.84
N LEU A 155 3.30 9.90 7.68
CA LEU A 155 4.38 9.74 6.70
C LEU A 155 4.90 11.10 6.21
N LYS A 156 4.01 12.04 5.92
CA LYS A 156 4.38 13.41 5.51
C LYS A 156 5.25 14.10 6.56
N LYS A 157 4.84 14.06 7.84
CA LYS A 157 5.60 14.67 8.93
C LYS A 157 6.99 14.04 9.09
N ASP A 158 7.08 12.73 9.03
CA ASP A 158 8.35 12.02 9.13
C ASP A 158 9.28 12.34 7.93
N LEU A 159 8.72 12.42 6.71
CA LEU A 159 9.47 12.84 5.53
C LEU A 159 9.99 14.27 5.64
N ILE A 160 9.18 15.23 6.10
CA ILE A 160 9.61 16.62 6.30
C ILE A 160 10.76 16.67 7.32
N GLN A 161 10.64 15.96 8.44
CA GLN A 161 11.70 15.91 9.45
C GLN A 161 13.02 15.34 8.88
N LYS A 162 12.95 14.28 8.07
CA LYS A 162 14.13 13.72 7.38
C LYS A 162 14.76 14.71 6.41
N LEU A 163 13.94 15.41 5.63
CA LEU A 163 14.38 16.43 4.69
C LEU A 163 15.06 17.61 5.40
N ASP A 164 14.55 18.03 6.57
CA ASP A 164 15.20 19.05 7.42
C ASP A 164 16.57 18.57 7.91
N GLY A 165 16.69 17.34 8.40
CA GLY A 165 17.97 16.76 8.79
C GLY A 165 18.96 16.59 7.64
N MET A 166 18.48 16.45 6.39
CA MET A 166 19.35 16.48 5.21
C MET A 166 19.88 17.88 4.93
N LEU A 167 19.05 18.93 5.08
CA LEU A 167 19.49 20.33 4.92
C LEU A 167 20.62 20.69 5.87
N GLU A 168 20.58 20.21 7.11
CA GLU A 168 21.66 20.41 8.09
C GLU A 168 22.98 19.78 7.59
N LYS A 169 22.93 18.58 7.02
CA LYS A 169 24.10 17.89 6.47
C LYS A 169 24.66 18.59 5.23
N VAL A 170 23.77 19.10 4.36
CA VAL A 170 24.14 19.87 3.17
C VAL A 170 24.83 21.17 3.59
N THR A 171 24.29 21.89 4.58
CA THR A 171 24.87 23.10 5.13
C THR A 171 26.27 22.84 5.74
N TYR A 172 26.42 21.73 6.46
CA TYR A 172 27.71 21.33 6.99
C TYR A 172 28.75 21.13 5.88
N ILE A 173 28.41 20.45 4.78
CA ILE A 173 29.30 20.24 3.63
C ILE A 173 29.68 21.58 2.99
N GLU A 174 28.72 22.48 2.79
CA GLU A 174 28.95 23.81 2.22
C GLU A 174 29.93 24.64 3.05
N GLU A 175 29.73 24.68 4.38
CA GLU A 175 30.55 25.47 5.27
C GLU A 175 31.99 24.95 5.46
N HIS A 176 32.19 23.62 5.35
CA HIS A 176 33.51 22.99 5.59
C HIS A 176 34.31 22.73 4.31
N SER A 177 33.70 22.78 3.13
CA SER A 177 34.41 22.59 1.85
C SER A 177 35.56 23.57 1.62
N PRO A 178 35.44 24.89 1.94
CA PRO A 178 36.56 25.83 1.75
C PRO A 178 37.79 25.51 2.63
N GLN A 179 37.59 24.98 3.84
CA GLN A 179 38.66 24.62 4.76
C GLN A 179 39.54 23.49 4.20
N ILE A 180 38.97 22.56 3.45
CA ILE A 180 39.69 21.46 2.82
C ILE A 180 40.74 21.98 1.82
N VAL A 181 40.39 23.00 1.04
CA VAL A 181 41.31 23.65 0.11
C VAL A 181 42.47 24.32 0.86
N ALA A 182 42.18 25.04 1.97
CA ALA A 182 43.18 25.67 2.80
C ALA A 182 44.12 24.63 3.44
N ASP A 183 43.58 23.52 3.95
CA ASP A 183 44.35 22.44 4.55
C ASP A 183 45.24 21.73 3.52
N TYR A 184 44.70 21.54 2.30
CA TYR A 184 45.50 20.96 1.21
C TYR A 184 46.69 21.85 0.82
N ARG A 185 46.46 23.17 0.71
CA ARG A 185 47.53 24.12 0.44
C ARG A 185 48.60 24.08 1.53
N ALA A 186 48.21 24.12 2.81
CA ALA A 186 49.17 24.04 3.91
C ALA A 186 50.02 22.73 3.89
N LYS A 187 49.34 21.59 3.62
CA LYS A 187 50.02 20.30 3.49
C LYS A 187 51.02 20.27 2.32
N LEU A 188 50.64 20.84 1.17
CA LEU A 188 51.50 20.91 -0.01
C LEU A 188 52.71 21.76 0.26
N GLU A 189 52.54 22.95 0.85
CA GLU A 189 53.64 23.84 1.26
C GLU A 189 54.63 23.16 2.23
N ALA A 190 54.07 22.46 3.25
CA ALA A 190 54.86 21.75 4.25
C ALA A 190 55.68 20.62 3.59
N LYS A 191 55.05 19.85 2.73
CA LYS A 191 55.70 18.72 2.02
C LYS A 191 56.79 19.19 1.04
N MET A 192 56.59 20.32 0.38
CA MET A 192 57.60 20.95 -0.47
C MET A 192 58.79 21.42 0.33
N LYS A 193 58.57 22.05 1.50
CA LYS A 193 59.68 22.45 2.41
C LYS A 193 60.50 21.27 2.89
N GLU A 194 59.88 20.14 3.15
CA GLU A 194 60.54 18.88 3.56
C GLU A 194 61.40 18.29 2.45
N LEU A 195 60.91 18.32 1.22
CA LEU A 195 61.56 17.66 0.06
C LEU A 195 62.63 18.52 -0.63
N LEU A 196 62.48 19.85 -0.54
CA LEU A 196 63.35 20.82 -1.25
C LEU A 196 64.19 21.60 -0.24
N THR A 197 65.30 21.03 0.16
CA THR A 197 66.19 21.61 1.19
C THR A 197 66.97 22.85 0.73
N ASP A 198 67.07 23.12 -0.60
CA ASP A 198 67.92 24.22 -1.11
C ASP A 198 67.40 24.90 -2.40
N THR A 199 66.17 24.69 -2.78
CA THR A 199 65.56 25.28 -3.99
C THR A 199 64.49 26.26 -3.65
N GLN A 200 64.45 27.43 -4.29
CA GLN A 200 63.33 28.38 -4.16
C GLN A 200 62.04 27.71 -4.59
N ILE A 201 61.06 27.73 -3.68
CA ILE A 201 59.73 27.23 -3.94
C ILE A 201 59.06 28.16 -4.96
N ASP A 202 58.64 27.65 -6.08
CA ASP A 202 57.85 28.41 -7.06
C ASP A 202 56.41 28.50 -6.58
N GLU A 203 56.03 29.61 -5.99
CA GLU A 203 54.66 29.89 -5.49
C GLU A 203 53.61 29.81 -6.59
N GLY A 204 53.97 30.09 -7.85
CA GLY A 204 53.08 29.97 -9.00
C GLY A 204 52.65 28.52 -9.26
N ARG A 205 53.56 27.55 -9.06
CA ARG A 205 53.24 26.12 -9.19
C ARG A 205 52.38 25.62 -8.06
N ILE A 206 52.61 26.06 -6.84
CA ILE A 206 51.75 25.74 -5.70
C ILE A 206 50.32 26.28 -5.96
N ALA A 207 50.20 27.56 -6.37
CA ALA A 207 48.93 28.17 -6.67
C ALA A 207 48.14 27.44 -7.78
N ALA A 208 48.88 27.05 -8.87
CA ALA A 208 48.24 26.29 -9.96
C ALA A 208 47.71 24.92 -9.48
N GLU A 209 48.49 24.17 -8.66
CA GLU A 209 48.05 22.88 -8.15
C GLU A 209 46.89 23.00 -7.16
N VAL A 210 46.86 24.05 -6.32
CA VAL A 210 45.74 24.33 -5.40
C VAL A 210 44.49 24.67 -6.19
N VAL A 211 44.56 25.45 -7.28
CA VAL A 211 43.41 25.76 -8.14
C VAL A 211 42.87 24.49 -8.80
N ILE A 212 43.70 23.63 -9.37
CA ILE A 212 43.28 22.36 -9.98
C ILE A 212 42.64 21.45 -8.92
N PHE A 213 43.19 21.40 -7.73
CA PHE A 213 42.61 20.63 -6.63
C PHE A 213 41.28 21.19 -6.21
N ALA A 214 41.16 22.52 -6.00
CA ALA A 214 39.93 23.20 -5.62
C ALA A 214 38.81 22.96 -6.64
N ASP A 215 39.12 23.05 -7.94
CA ASP A 215 38.15 22.76 -9.01
C ASP A 215 37.66 21.31 -8.98
N LYS A 216 38.58 20.36 -8.74
CA LYS A 216 38.26 18.92 -8.68
C LYS A 216 37.33 18.56 -7.51
N ILE A 217 37.45 19.22 -6.35
CA ILE A 217 36.66 18.95 -5.15
C ILE A 217 35.47 19.89 -5.01
N CYS A 218 35.30 20.87 -5.89
CA CYS A 218 34.21 21.82 -5.84
C CYS A 218 32.86 21.11 -5.94
N THR A 219 32.01 21.31 -4.91
CA THR A 219 30.68 20.69 -4.78
C THR A 219 29.57 21.74 -4.73
N ASP A 220 29.88 23.00 -5.05
CA ASP A 220 28.95 24.12 -4.89
C ASP A 220 27.66 23.94 -5.72
N GLU A 221 27.82 23.47 -6.95
CA GLU A 221 26.69 23.24 -7.85
C GLU A 221 25.78 22.11 -7.32
N GLU A 222 26.37 21.00 -6.90
CA GLU A 222 25.66 19.83 -6.35
C GLU A 222 24.95 20.19 -5.03
N VAL A 223 25.57 20.98 -4.18
CA VAL A 223 24.97 21.48 -2.92
C VAL A 223 23.76 22.35 -3.21
N VAL A 224 23.88 23.32 -4.14
CA VAL A 224 22.76 24.19 -4.52
C VAL A 224 21.62 23.39 -5.13
N ARG A 225 21.92 22.44 -6.03
CA ARG A 225 20.93 21.57 -6.66
C ARG A 225 20.23 20.66 -5.62
N LEU A 226 21.01 20.04 -4.74
CA LEU A 226 20.45 19.17 -3.69
C LEU A 226 19.52 19.94 -2.77
N ARG A 227 19.90 21.15 -2.34
CA ARG A 227 19.06 22.06 -1.56
C ARG A 227 17.75 22.39 -2.31
N SER A 228 17.85 22.72 -3.59
CA SER A 228 16.67 22.99 -4.43
C SER A 228 15.74 21.77 -4.54
N HIS A 229 16.29 20.57 -4.71
CA HIS A 229 15.51 19.34 -4.77
C HIS A 229 14.82 19.01 -3.45
N ILE A 230 15.48 19.23 -2.30
CA ILE A 230 14.89 19.07 -0.97
C ILE A 230 13.69 20.01 -0.79
N GLU A 231 13.85 21.30 -1.12
CA GLU A 231 12.75 22.25 -1.03
C GLU A 231 11.61 21.92 -1.99
N HIS A 232 11.92 21.51 -3.22
CA HIS A 232 10.91 21.06 -4.20
C HIS A 232 10.16 19.82 -3.69
N MET A 233 10.84 18.88 -3.03
CA MET A 233 10.19 17.71 -2.41
C MET A 233 9.24 18.12 -1.30
N LYS A 234 9.63 19.05 -0.41
CA LYS A 234 8.75 19.60 0.63
C LYS A 234 7.50 20.25 0.02
N GLN A 235 7.68 21.08 -1.02
CA GLN A 235 6.56 21.72 -1.72
C GLN A 235 5.64 20.70 -2.36
N THR A 236 6.19 19.65 -3.00
CA THR A 236 5.42 18.57 -3.60
C THR A 236 4.61 17.78 -2.56
N LEU A 237 5.12 17.62 -1.33
CA LEU A 237 4.39 17.01 -0.23
C LEU A 237 3.18 17.84 0.25
N GLU A 238 3.06 19.12 -0.15
CA GLU A 238 1.86 19.94 0.10
C GLU A 238 0.79 19.77 -0.99
N GLU A 239 1.13 19.22 -2.15
CA GLU A 239 0.19 18.96 -3.25
C GLU A 239 -0.78 17.83 -2.86
N ALA A 240 -1.99 17.82 -3.44
CA ALA A 240 -3.09 17.02 -2.89
C ALA A 240 -3.21 15.59 -3.45
N GLU A 241 -2.77 15.30 -4.70
CA GLU A 241 -3.03 14.00 -5.34
C GLU A 241 -1.96 13.63 -6.38
N GLY A 242 -1.71 12.32 -6.50
CA GLY A 242 -0.88 11.75 -7.58
C GLY A 242 0.62 12.07 -7.50
N ILE A 243 1.12 12.44 -6.33
CA ILE A 243 2.47 12.99 -6.14
C ILE A 243 3.58 11.91 -6.09
N GLY A 244 3.25 10.65 -5.86
CA GLY A 244 4.25 9.59 -5.64
C GLY A 244 5.30 9.46 -6.74
N ARG A 245 4.93 9.57 -8.03
CA ARG A 245 5.89 9.52 -9.14
C ARG A 245 6.80 10.75 -9.18
N LYS A 246 6.25 11.93 -8.89
CA LYS A 246 7.00 13.18 -8.85
C LYS A 246 8.03 13.16 -7.72
N LEU A 247 7.61 12.67 -6.53
CA LEU A 247 8.51 12.48 -5.39
C LEU A 247 9.61 11.46 -5.68
N ASP A 248 9.31 10.31 -6.31
CA ASP A 248 10.34 9.32 -6.69
C ASP A 248 11.36 9.91 -7.66
N PHE A 249 10.91 10.70 -8.65
CA PHE A 249 11.81 11.40 -9.56
C PHE A 249 12.73 12.39 -8.82
N ILE A 250 12.17 13.22 -7.93
CA ILE A 250 12.96 14.15 -7.12
C ILE A 250 13.99 13.40 -6.25
N ALA A 251 13.60 12.30 -5.63
CA ALA A 251 14.50 11.47 -4.82
C ALA A 251 15.67 10.88 -5.66
N GLN A 252 15.40 10.50 -6.93
CA GLN A 252 16.45 10.04 -7.85
C GLN A 252 17.46 11.16 -8.17
N GLU A 253 16.99 12.39 -8.44
CA GLU A 253 17.87 13.52 -8.66
C GLU A 253 18.67 13.87 -7.40
N MET A 254 18.04 13.86 -6.21
CA MET A 254 18.75 14.02 -4.93
C MET A 254 19.87 12.98 -4.75
N ASN A 255 19.60 11.73 -5.08
CA ASN A 255 20.59 10.65 -5.00
C ASN A 255 21.74 10.86 -5.98
N ARG A 256 21.46 11.38 -7.17
CA ARG A 256 22.46 11.76 -8.16
C ARG A 256 23.42 12.83 -7.63
N GLU A 257 22.88 13.93 -7.09
CA GLU A 257 23.70 15.00 -6.53
C GLU A 257 24.53 14.51 -5.31
N ALA A 258 23.94 13.73 -4.41
CA ALA A 258 24.66 13.15 -3.28
C ALA A 258 25.78 12.19 -3.71
N ASN A 259 25.60 11.43 -4.80
CA ASN A 259 26.64 10.60 -5.39
C ASN A 259 27.82 11.43 -5.93
N THR A 260 27.52 12.55 -6.59
CA THR A 260 28.56 13.44 -7.11
C THR A 260 29.32 14.12 -5.96
N ILE A 261 28.64 14.58 -4.93
CA ILE A 261 29.30 15.11 -3.71
C ILE A 261 30.22 14.06 -3.11
N LEU A 262 29.77 12.81 -2.96
CA LEU A 262 30.60 11.72 -2.41
C LEU A 262 31.82 11.44 -3.29
N SER A 263 31.67 11.46 -4.60
CA SER A 263 32.79 11.19 -5.53
C SER A 263 33.85 12.30 -5.55
N LYS A 264 33.46 13.54 -5.25
CA LYS A 264 34.33 14.72 -5.12
C LYS A 264 34.91 14.87 -3.71
N ALA A 265 34.33 14.21 -2.71
CA ALA A 265 34.76 14.29 -1.33
C ALA A 265 36.18 13.71 -1.15
N ASN A 266 37.11 14.55 -0.67
CA ASN A 266 38.49 14.19 -0.40
C ASN A 266 38.86 14.33 1.10
N ASN A 267 37.85 14.41 1.94
CA ASN A 267 37.98 14.47 3.39
C ASN A 267 37.03 13.43 4.02
N LEU A 268 37.50 12.75 5.09
CA LEU A 268 36.73 11.68 5.73
C LEU A 268 35.38 12.16 6.29
N GLU A 269 35.36 13.36 6.87
CA GLU A 269 34.11 13.91 7.45
C GLU A 269 33.08 14.23 6.37
N ILE A 270 33.50 14.87 5.27
CA ILE A 270 32.62 15.15 4.13
C ILE A 270 32.13 13.84 3.50
N SER A 271 33.03 12.86 3.33
CA SER A 271 32.66 11.53 2.81
C SER A 271 31.59 10.86 3.69
N ASN A 272 31.77 10.88 5.02
CA ASN A 272 30.79 10.31 5.94
C ASN A 272 29.44 11.04 5.85
N ARG A 273 29.43 12.39 5.80
CA ARG A 273 28.21 13.17 5.64
C ARG A 273 27.48 12.87 4.32
N ALA A 274 28.24 12.71 3.23
CA ALA A 274 27.68 12.34 1.94
C ALA A 274 27.09 10.92 1.92
N ILE A 275 27.71 9.97 2.62
CA ILE A 275 27.19 8.62 2.82
C ILE A 275 25.90 8.65 3.63
N ASP A 276 25.87 9.44 4.73
CA ASP A 276 24.68 9.64 5.53
C ASP A 276 23.53 10.24 4.71
N LEU A 277 23.83 11.26 3.88
CA LEU A 277 22.84 11.85 2.97
C LEU A 277 22.25 10.81 2.02
N LYS A 278 23.07 9.98 1.39
CA LYS A 278 22.59 8.89 0.52
C LYS A 278 21.70 7.91 1.27
N THR A 279 22.08 7.53 2.47
CA THR A 279 21.29 6.62 3.30
C THR A 279 19.94 7.20 3.64
N GLU A 280 19.89 8.49 4.00
CA GLU A 280 18.60 9.17 4.29
C GLU A 280 17.74 9.34 3.02
N ILE A 281 18.35 9.64 1.87
CA ILE A 281 17.64 9.73 0.59
C ILE A 281 16.99 8.38 0.23
N GLU A 282 17.69 7.26 0.40
CA GLU A 282 17.10 5.93 0.14
C GLU A 282 15.96 5.62 1.12
N LYS A 283 16.08 5.95 2.42
CA LYS A 283 14.97 5.80 3.38
C LYS A 283 13.76 6.63 2.99
N VAL A 284 13.97 7.88 2.55
CA VAL A 284 12.89 8.74 2.04
C VAL A 284 12.25 8.11 0.81
N ARG A 285 13.04 7.59 -0.12
CA ARG A 285 12.56 6.94 -1.33
C ARG A 285 11.71 5.70 -1.06
N GLU A 286 12.11 4.86 -0.09
CA GLU A 286 11.31 3.71 0.35
C GLU A 286 9.95 4.14 0.93
N GLN A 287 9.92 5.21 1.73
CA GLN A 287 8.66 5.72 2.27
C GLN A 287 7.75 6.34 1.22
N ILE A 288 8.30 7.06 0.25
CA ILE A 288 7.55 7.64 -0.87
C ILE A 288 6.79 6.57 -1.66
N GLN A 289 7.32 5.35 -1.76
CA GLN A 289 6.63 4.25 -2.44
C GLN A 289 5.29 3.89 -1.79
N ASN A 290 5.06 4.27 -0.54
CA ASN A 290 3.82 4.04 0.18
C ASN A 290 2.85 5.23 0.11
N ILE A 291 3.14 6.25 -0.68
CA ILE A 291 2.32 7.46 -0.86
C ILE A 291 1.52 7.39 -2.16
N GLU A 292 0.23 7.72 -2.05
CA GLU A 292 -0.71 7.90 -3.17
C GLU A 292 -1.07 9.37 -3.37
#